data_3a64dd2739ac476d9c574ea017349a82
#
_entry.id   3a64dd2739ac476d9c574ea017349a82
#
_cell.length_a   1.000
_cell.length_b   1.000
_cell.length_c   1.000
_cell.angle_alpha   90.00
_cell.angle_beta   90.00
_cell.angle_gamma   90.00
#
_symmetry.space_group_name_H-M   'P 1'
#
loop_
_entity.id
_entity.type
_entity.pdbx_description
1 polymer ?
#
loop_
_entity_poly.entity_id
_entity_poly.type
_entity_poly.pdbx_seq_one_letter_code
_entity_poly.pdbx_strand_id
1 'polypeptide(L)'
;MKKSESFLIISKHFVLINKLLFIGLMLFTSNGYCCINCNKELQHAISESFYTNIFVMFSAFIVLSLIITALIYLSVRNYNVNSNPDFIVASEKTASIPLFAAAMVLGIGIGGFADGIILHQILQWHEMLSNKFPPNTVLQKSVNMFWDGIFHLFTLLSTIVGIYLLWKVLRKSNVNSSGNLLVGGMLAGWGVFNLVEGIINHQILEMHNVREISTNKELWNYGFLLFGILLLLFGWLLVRKTFPIFKKWQLVN
;
A
#
# COMPACT_ATOMS: atom_id res chain seq x y z
N MET A 1 -4.06 35.50 6.89
CA MET A 1 -3.01 35.00 7.83
C MET A 1 -3.25 33.58 8.35
N LYS A 2 -4.47 33.13 8.65
CA LYS A 2 -4.75 31.74 9.16
C LYS A 2 -4.43 30.55 8.20
N LYS A 3 -4.29 30.76 6.89
CA LYS A 3 -4.01 29.70 5.89
C LYS A 3 -2.55 29.20 5.87
N SER A 4 -1.61 30.03 6.33
CA SER A 4 -0.19 29.67 6.37
C SER A 4 0.15 28.73 7.54
N GLU A 5 -0.53 28.90 8.68
CA GLU A 5 -0.26 28.11 9.89
C GLU A 5 -0.73 26.64 9.76
N SER A 6 -1.87 26.40 9.11
CA SER A 6 -2.35 25.02 8.90
C SER A 6 -1.45 24.22 7.95
N PHE A 7 -0.86 24.86 6.95
CA PHE A 7 0.08 24.19 6.03
C PHE A 7 1.40 23.84 6.75
N LEU A 8 1.86 24.73 7.63
CA LEU A 8 3.07 24.51 8.42
C LEU A 8 2.90 23.37 9.44
N ILE A 9 1.71 23.27 10.04
CA ILE A 9 1.38 22.19 11.00
C ILE A 9 1.30 20.84 10.31
N ILE A 10 0.71 20.76 9.12
CA ILE A 10 0.62 19.51 8.33
C ILE A 10 2.00 19.08 7.86
N SER A 11 2.83 20.02 7.41
CA SER A 11 4.23 19.76 7.03
C SER A 11 5.06 19.26 8.21
N LYS A 12 4.91 19.84 9.39
CA LYS A 12 5.61 19.39 10.61
C LYS A 12 5.18 18.00 11.06
N HIS A 13 3.89 17.68 10.98
CA HIS A 13 3.41 16.33 11.32
C HIS A 13 3.85 15.28 10.29
N PHE A 14 3.91 15.64 9.02
CA PHE A 14 4.43 14.77 7.96
C PHE A 14 5.92 14.45 8.14
N VAL A 15 6.73 15.49 8.43
CA VAL A 15 8.15 15.31 8.75
C VAL A 15 8.34 14.49 10.03
N LEU A 16 7.47 14.66 11.02
CA LEU A 16 7.49 13.89 12.26
C LEU A 16 7.15 12.42 12.03
N ILE A 17 6.13 12.11 11.22
CA ILE A 17 5.73 10.75 10.87
C ILE A 17 6.85 10.05 10.08
N ASN A 18 7.46 10.73 9.11
CA ASN A 18 8.60 10.16 8.36
C ASN A 18 9.83 9.96 9.25
N LYS A 19 10.09 10.88 10.20
CA LYS A 19 11.15 10.68 11.20
C LYS A 19 10.84 9.51 12.14
N LEU A 20 9.59 9.35 12.58
CA LEU A 20 9.18 8.23 13.43
C LEU A 20 9.24 6.89 12.69
N LEU A 21 8.85 6.84 11.40
CA LEU A 21 9.03 5.68 10.53
C LEU A 21 10.51 5.35 10.33
N PHE A 22 11.35 6.35 10.08
CA PHE A 22 12.79 6.19 9.91
C PHE A 22 13.47 5.80 11.23
N ILE A 23 13.08 6.40 12.36
CA ILE A 23 13.55 6.04 13.69
C ILE A 23 13.05 4.63 14.07
N GLY A 24 11.82 4.28 13.76
CA GLY A 24 11.30 2.92 13.91
C GLY A 24 12.14 1.91 13.13
N LEU A 25 12.45 2.20 11.86
CA LEU A 25 13.33 1.38 11.03
C LEU A 25 14.75 1.26 11.61
N MET A 26 15.31 2.37 12.14
CA MET A 26 16.64 2.41 12.75
C MET A 26 16.69 1.76 14.15
N LEU A 27 15.59 1.78 14.91
CA LEU A 27 15.51 1.09 16.20
C LEU A 27 15.52 -0.45 16.05
N PHE A 28 15.12 -0.98 14.90
CA PHE A 28 15.30 -2.39 14.58
C PHE A 28 16.75 -2.79 14.38
N THR A 29 17.66 -1.86 14.14
CA THR A 29 19.11 -2.13 14.00
C THR A 29 19.85 -2.16 15.32
N SER A 30 19.24 -1.71 16.42
CA SER A 30 19.82 -1.74 17.77
C SER A 30 19.28 -2.93 18.56
N ASN A 31 20.03 -4.04 18.65
CA ASN A 31 19.96 -5.12 19.64
C ASN A 31 18.58 -5.33 20.32
N GLY A 32 17.53 -5.51 19.52
CA GLY A 32 16.20 -5.87 20.04
C GLY A 32 16.23 -7.27 20.63
N TYR A 33 16.20 -7.35 21.95
CA TYR A 33 16.14 -8.59 22.70
C TYR A 33 14.75 -9.23 22.58
N CYS A 34 14.53 -10.00 21.52
CA CYS A 34 13.38 -10.88 21.39
C CYS A 34 13.84 -12.33 21.44
N CYS A 35 12.95 -13.34 21.47
CA CYS A 35 13.27 -14.77 21.58
C CYS A 35 14.33 -15.30 20.56
N ILE A 36 14.63 -14.52 19.54
CA ILE A 36 15.77 -14.66 18.64
C ILE A 36 17.10 -14.76 19.42
N ASN A 37 17.19 -14.17 20.63
CA ASN A 37 18.41 -14.19 21.45
C ASN A 37 18.86 -15.59 21.93
N CYS A 38 17.99 -16.59 21.86
CA CYS A 38 18.34 -17.93 22.29
C CYS A 38 19.03 -18.76 21.21
N ASN A 39 18.98 -18.31 19.95
CA ASN A 39 19.56 -19.05 18.82
C ASN A 39 20.52 -18.16 18.03
N LYS A 40 21.82 -18.32 18.26
CA LYS A 40 22.87 -17.55 17.56
C LYS A 40 22.89 -17.78 16.06
N GLU A 41 22.56 -19.00 15.59
CA GLU A 41 22.50 -19.32 14.17
C GLU A 41 21.37 -18.55 13.47
N LEU A 42 20.21 -18.42 14.13
CA LEU A 42 19.10 -17.66 13.62
C LEU A 42 19.42 -16.16 13.58
N GLN A 43 20.09 -15.62 14.60
CA GLN A 43 20.54 -14.23 14.60
C GLN A 43 21.49 -13.94 13.43
N HIS A 44 22.43 -14.83 13.20
CA HIS A 44 23.40 -14.71 12.11
C HIS A 44 22.69 -14.79 10.76
N ALA A 45 21.80 -15.77 10.55
CA ALA A 45 21.06 -15.94 9.31
C ALA A 45 20.14 -14.76 9.00
N ILE A 46 19.45 -14.18 10.02
CA ILE A 46 18.67 -12.95 9.84
C ILE A 46 19.61 -11.77 9.50
N SER A 47 20.74 -11.64 10.19
CA SER A 47 21.72 -10.59 9.92
C SER A 47 22.26 -10.68 8.49
N GLU A 48 22.60 -11.88 8.01
CA GLU A 48 23.02 -12.10 6.63
C GLU A 48 21.92 -11.75 5.62
N SER A 49 20.66 -12.09 5.92
CA SER A 49 19.55 -11.75 5.05
C SER A 49 19.35 -10.22 4.93
N PHE A 50 19.60 -9.46 5.99
CA PHE A 50 19.58 -8.00 5.97
C PHE A 50 20.71 -7.42 5.11
N TYR A 51 21.95 -7.85 5.34
CA TYR A 51 23.10 -7.28 4.65
C TYR A 51 23.12 -7.58 3.16
N THR A 52 22.67 -8.77 2.77
CA THR A 52 22.71 -9.21 1.38
C THR A 52 21.59 -8.59 0.53
N ASN A 53 20.42 -8.29 1.13
CA ASN A 53 19.20 -8.00 0.37
C ASN A 53 18.43 -6.76 0.83
N ILE A 54 18.95 -5.93 1.76
CA ILE A 54 18.18 -4.84 2.38
C ILE A 54 17.56 -3.88 1.35
N PHE A 55 18.32 -3.41 0.37
CA PHE A 55 17.81 -2.50 -0.67
C PHE A 55 16.86 -3.20 -1.64
N VAL A 56 17.15 -4.44 -1.96
CA VAL A 56 16.34 -5.28 -2.83
C VAL A 56 14.99 -5.53 -2.18
N MET A 57 14.98 -6.02 -0.95
CA MET A 57 13.75 -6.31 -0.22
C MET A 57 12.87 -5.09 0.02
N PHE A 58 13.47 -3.95 0.33
CA PHE A 58 12.72 -2.73 0.59
C PHE A 58 12.28 -2.00 -0.68
N SER A 59 12.69 -2.41 -1.88
CA SER A 59 12.35 -1.69 -3.12
C SER A 59 10.84 -1.61 -3.36
N ALA A 60 10.09 -2.70 -3.21
CA ALA A 60 8.63 -2.70 -3.32
C ALA A 60 7.99 -1.81 -2.23
N PHE A 61 8.46 -1.89 -0.99
CA PHE A 61 7.99 -1.04 0.11
C PHE A 61 8.31 0.44 -0.13
N ILE A 62 9.48 0.75 -0.69
CA ILE A 62 9.86 2.13 -1.04
C ILE A 62 8.90 2.67 -2.11
N VAL A 63 8.65 1.91 -3.18
CA VAL A 63 7.71 2.32 -4.25
C VAL A 63 6.31 2.51 -3.69
N LEU A 64 5.80 1.56 -2.90
CA LEU A 64 4.49 1.68 -2.26
C LEU A 64 4.44 2.87 -1.30
N SER A 65 5.49 3.13 -0.52
CA SER A 65 5.57 4.28 0.39
C SER A 65 5.53 5.60 -0.36
N LEU A 66 6.18 5.70 -1.52
CA LEU A 66 6.11 6.90 -2.38
C LEU A 66 4.70 7.11 -2.93
N ILE A 67 4.04 6.03 -3.38
CA ILE A 67 2.64 6.07 -3.83
C ILE A 67 1.72 6.49 -2.68
N ILE A 68 1.85 5.88 -1.50
CA ILE A 68 1.07 6.23 -0.30
C ILE A 68 1.29 7.71 0.06
N THR A 69 2.52 8.20 -0.01
CA THR A 69 2.85 9.60 0.26
C THR A 69 2.14 10.55 -0.72
N ALA A 70 2.14 10.22 -2.01
CA ALA A 70 1.40 10.99 -3.01
C ALA A 70 -0.12 10.96 -2.75
N LEU A 71 -0.67 9.80 -2.37
CA LEU A 71 -2.09 9.65 -2.04
C LEU A 71 -2.46 10.42 -0.76
N ILE A 72 -1.60 10.43 0.27
CA ILE A 72 -1.78 11.25 1.47
C ILE A 72 -1.86 12.73 1.06
N TYR A 73 -0.92 13.20 0.24
CA TYR A 73 -0.95 14.57 -0.26
C TYR A 73 -2.26 14.90 -0.97
N LEU A 74 -2.73 14.02 -1.87
CA LEU A 74 -4.00 14.20 -2.58
C LEU A 74 -5.20 14.18 -1.65
N SER A 75 -5.21 13.36 -0.60
CA SER A 75 -6.33 13.26 0.35
C SER A 75 -6.44 14.47 1.28
N VAL A 76 -5.31 15.09 1.65
CA VAL A 76 -5.29 16.23 2.58
C VAL A 76 -5.28 17.59 1.90
N ARG A 77 -4.92 17.65 0.61
CA ARG A 77 -4.90 18.88 -0.17
C ARG A 77 -6.26 19.58 -0.12
N ASN A 78 -6.25 20.90 0.06
CA ASN A 78 -7.47 21.70 -0.03
C ASN A 78 -7.84 21.89 -1.50
N TYR A 79 -8.94 21.28 -1.90
CA TYR A 79 -9.53 21.52 -3.21
C TYR A 79 -10.47 22.72 -3.07
N ASN A 80 -10.07 23.87 -3.66
CA ASN A 80 -10.99 24.99 -3.86
C ASN A 80 -11.92 24.57 -5.00
N VAL A 81 -13.16 24.28 -4.67
CA VAL A 81 -14.21 24.14 -5.68
C VAL A 81 -14.52 25.58 -6.11
N ASN A 82 -13.88 26.04 -7.20
CA ASN A 82 -14.21 27.32 -7.80
C ASN A 82 -15.65 27.22 -8.29
N SER A 83 -16.55 27.84 -7.54
CA SER A 83 -17.91 28.14 -7.98
C SER A 83 -17.82 29.25 -9.03
N ASN A 84 -17.62 28.88 -10.30
CA ASN A 84 -17.90 29.78 -11.39
C ASN A 84 -19.42 29.97 -11.39
N PRO A 85 -19.95 31.20 -11.12
CA PRO A 85 -21.40 31.41 -10.98
C PRO A 85 -22.19 31.13 -12.25
N ASP A 86 -21.53 31.11 -13.41
CA ASP A 86 -22.15 30.97 -14.72
C ASP A 86 -22.41 29.50 -15.13
N PHE A 87 -22.06 28.53 -14.32
CA PHE A 87 -22.29 27.10 -14.58
C PHE A 87 -23.03 26.44 -13.41
N ILE A 88 -24.20 27.00 -13.07
CA ILE A 88 -25.13 26.41 -12.09
C ILE A 88 -25.93 25.28 -12.78
N VAL A 89 -25.28 24.16 -13.08
CA VAL A 89 -25.96 22.88 -12.97
C VAL A 89 -25.81 22.45 -11.53
N ALA A 90 -26.91 22.36 -10.82
CA ALA A 90 -27.03 22.02 -9.42
C ALA A 90 -26.61 20.57 -9.14
N SER A 91 -25.32 20.23 -9.28
CA SER A 91 -24.78 18.91 -8.99
C SER A 91 -23.31 19.04 -8.58
N GLU A 92 -23.10 18.84 -7.27
CA GLU A 92 -21.86 18.42 -6.64
C GLU A 92 -20.69 19.40 -6.61
N LYS A 93 -20.79 20.38 -5.73
CA LYS A 93 -19.67 21.23 -5.26
C LYS A 93 -18.66 20.47 -4.38
N THR A 94 -18.56 19.15 -4.48
CA THR A 94 -17.75 18.35 -3.56
C THR A 94 -16.58 17.67 -4.29
N ALA A 95 -15.39 17.70 -3.66
CA ALA A 95 -14.19 17.08 -4.22
C ALA A 95 -14.21 15.56 -4.03
N SER A 96 -14.05 14.82 -5.11
CA SER A 96 -14.02 13.33 -5.10
C SER A 96 -12.62 12.75 -4.80
N ILE A 97 -11.55 13.47 -5.19
CA ILE A 97 -10.17 13.01 -5.07
C ILE A 97 -9.76 12.68 -3.63
N PRO A 98 -10.10 13.49 -2.60
CA PRO A 98 -9.65 13.20 -1.23
C PRO A 98 -10.13 11.84 -0.70
N LEU A 99 -11.39 11.51 -0.93
CA LEU A 99 -11.95 10.23 -0.49
C LEU A 99 -11.35 9.06 -1.27
N PHE A 100 -11.27 9.19 -2.59
CA PHE A 100 -10.67 8.17 -3.44
C PHE A 100 -9.21 7.87 -3.06
N ALA A 101 -8.39 8.92 -2.87
CA ALA A 101 -7.00 8.75 -2.47
C ALA A 101 -6.84 8.11 -1.08
N ALA A 102 -7.66 8.51 -0.10
CA ALA A 102 -7.68 7.90 1.23
C ALA A 102 -8.08 6.41 1.16
N ALA A 103 -9.10 6.10 0.36
CA ALA A 103 -9.56 4.73 0.13
C ALA A 103 -8.49 3.87 -0.58
N MET A 104 -7.72 4.43 -1.52
CA MET A 104 -6.60 3.72 -2.14
C MET A 104 -5.52 3.35 -1.12
N VAL A 105 -5.16 4.23 -0.18
CA VAL A 105 -4.20 3.90 0.88
C VAL A 105 -4.70 2.73 1.73
N LEU A 106 -5.99 2.75 2.10
CA LEU A 106 -6.60 1.62 2.81
C LEU A 106 -6.57 0.34 1.95
N GLY A 107 -6.85 0.45 0.65
CA GLY A 107 -6.82 -0.66 -0.29
C GLY A 107 -5.44 -1.30 -0.46
N ILE A 108 -4.36 -0.50 -0.44
CA ILE A 108 -2.98 -1.01 -0.42
C ILE A 108 -2.73 -1.85 0.84
N GLY A 109 -3.12 -1.35 2.01
CA GLY A 109 -2.97 -2.08 3.26
C GLY A 109 -3.77 -3.39 3.31
N ILE A 110 -5.04 -3.35 2.89
CA ILE A 110 -5.92 -4.54 2.85
C ILE A 110 -5.41 -5.56 1.82
N GLY A 111 -4.95 -5.10 0.64
CA GLY A 111 -4.36 -5.97 -0.38
C GLY A 111 -3.15 -6.72 0.15
N GLY A 112 -2.23 -6.01 0.81
CA GLY A 112 -1.08 -6.63 1.44
C GLY A 112 -1.46 -7.60 2.57
N PHE A 113 -2.49 -7.31 3.36
CA PHE A 113 -3.00 -8.28 4.35
C PHE A 113 -3.64 -9.50 3.71
N ALA A 114 -4.37 -9.33 2.60
CA ALA A 114 -4.96 -10.46 1.89
C ALA A 114 -3.86 -11.39 1.35
N ASP A 115 -2.80 -10.84 0.79
CA ASP A 115 -1.64 -11.58 0.36
C ASP A 115 -0.95 -12.27 1.54
N GLY A 116 -0.49 -11.51 2.52
CA GLY A 116 0.27 -12.02 3.64
C GLY A 116 -0.50 -13.04 4.50
N ILE A 117 -1.78 -12.82 4.78
CA ILE A 117 -2.56 -13.75 5.61
C ILE A 117 -2.98 -14.96 4.80
N ILE A 118 -3.50 -14.77 3.56
CA ILE A 118 -4.05 -15.89 2.79
C ILE A 118 -2.93 -16.69 2.15
N LEU A 119 -2.03 -16.05 1.39
CA LEU A 119 -1.02 -16.76 0.61
C LEU A 119 0.19 -17.17 1.45
N HIS A 120 0.72 -16.30 2.31
CA HIS A 120 1.89 -16.62 3.14
C HIS A 120 1.54 -17.48 4.35
N GLN A 121 0.46 -17.12 5.11
CA GLN A 121 0.23 -17.76 6.41
C GLN A 121 -0.75 -18.95 6.33
N ILE A 122 -1.89 -18.83 5.64
CA ILE A 122 -2.91 -19.88 5.60
C ILE A 122 -2.57 -20.94 4.56
N LEU A 123 -2.36 -20.53 3.30
CA LEU A 123 -2.08 -21.44 2.20
C LEU A 123 -0.60 -21.85 2.14
N GLN A 124 0.29 -21.04 2.71
CA GLN A 124 1.74 -21.25 2.69
C GLN A 124 2.27 -21.55 1.27
N TRP A 125 1.71 -20.81 0.29
CA TRP A 125 2.11 -20.98 -1.09
C TRP A 125 3.52 -20.45 -1.37
N HIS A 126 3.92 -19.42 -0.64
CA HIS A 126 5.24 -18.80 -0.64
C HIS A 126 5.50 -18.10 0.70
N GLU A 127 6.70 -17.63 0.87
CA GLU A 127 7.17 -16.80 1.96
C GLU A 127 8.01 -15.66 1.36
N MET A 128 8.25 -14.59 2.10
CA MET A 128 8.84 -13.36 1.58
C MET A 128 10.16 -13.54 0.83
N LEU A 129 10.96 -14.55 1.20
CA LEU A 129 12.27 -14.85 0.61
C LEU A 129 12.39 -16.26 0.06
N SER A 130 11.30 -16.95 -0.24
CA SER A 130 11.30 -18.39 -0.51
C SER A 130 12.18 -18.82 -1.69
N ASN A 131 12.45 -17.95 -2.68
CA ASN A 131 13.42 -18.23 -3.75
C ASN A 131 14.88 -17.97 -3.34
N LYS A 132 15.13 -17.01 -2.44
CA LYS A 132 16.47 -16.63 -2.00
C LYS A 132 16.93 -17.45 -0.79
N PHE A 133 15.99 -17.76 0.09
CA PHE A 133 16.16 -18.60 1.29
C PHE A 133 15.08 -19.68 1.30
N PRO A 134 15.20 -20.75 0.47
CA PRO A 134 14.20 -21.81 0.40
C PRO A 134 13.92 -22.39 1.80
N PRO A 135 12.64 -22.50 2.23
CA PRO A 135 12.28 -22.86 3.61
C PRO A 135 12.43 -24.37 3.89
N ASN A 136 13.58 -24.96 3.54
CA ASN A 136 13.87 -26.40 3.67
C ASN A 136 14.28 -26.80 5.09
N THR A 137 14.70 -25.85 5.91
CA THR A 137 15.10 -26.07 7.31
C THR A 137 14.31 -25.13 8.23
N VAL A 138 14.23 -25.49 9.53
CA VAL A 138 13.61 -24.65 10.55
C VAL A 138 14.27 -23.26 10.60
N LEU A 139 15.58 -23.19 10.41
CA LEU A 139 16.32 -21.93 10.38
C LEU A 139 15.86 -21.04 9.22
N GLN A 140 15.84 -21.56 8.00
CA GLN A 140 15.41 -20.84 6.80
C GLN A 140 13.94 -20.42 6.88
N LYS A 141 13.08 -21.31 7.40
CA LYS A 141 11.67 -20.98 7.68
C LYS A 141 11.55 -19.81 8.67
N SER A 142 12.35 -19.82 9.73
CA SER A 142 12.34 -18.74 10.72
C SER A 142 12.81 -17.39 10.16
N VAL A 143 13.78 -17.39 9.24
CA VAL A 143 14.19 -16.17 8.50
C VAL A 143 13.03 -15.64 7.66
N ASN A 144 12.34 -16.49 6.91
CA ASN A 144 11.19 -16.09 6.12
C ASN A 144 10.05 -15.55 7.00
N MET A 145 9.73 -16.22 8.12
CA MET A 145 8.72 -15.75 9.08
C MET A 145 9.05 -14.36 9.65
N PHE A 146 10.32 -14.06 9.88
CA PHE A 146 10.73 -12.72 10.32
C PHE A 146 10.40 -11.68 9.24
N TRP A 147 10.71 -11.96 7.98
CA TRP A 147 10.45 -11.05 6.87
C TRP A 147 8.96 -10.91 6.54
N ASP A 148 8.19 -11.99 6.66
CA ASP A 148 6.73 -11.95 6.61
C ASP A 148 6.18 -11.03 7.70
N GLY A 149 6.78 -11.03 8.89
CA GLY A 149 6.45 -10.12 9.98
C GLY A 149 6.70 -8.65 9.63
N ILE A 150 7.83 -8.33 8.97
CA ILE A 150 8.14 -6.98 8.45
C ILE A 150 7.11 -6.55 7.39
N PHE A 151 6.75 -7.46 6.48
CA PHE A 151 5.72 -7.23 5.49
C PHE A 151 4.35 -6.92 6.14
N HIS A 152 3.94 -7.71 7.13
CA HIS A 152 2.70 -7.46 7.88
C HIS A 152 2.73 -6.13 8.64
N LEU A 153 3.88 -5.75 9.20
CA LEU A 153 4.02 -4.43 9.84
C LEU A 153 3.78 -3.30 8.84
N PHE A 154 4.34 -3.38 7.63
CA PHE A 154 4.11 -2.40 6.57
C PHE A 154 2.62 -2.30 6.19
N THR A 155 1.96 -3.44 5.99
CA THR A 155 0.53 -3.49 5.62
C THR A 155 -0.36 -2.97 6.74
N LEU A 156 -0.02 -3.27 8.01
CA LEU A 156 -0.71 -2.74 9.18
C LEU A 156 -0.60 -1.21 9.25
N LEU A 157 0.60 -0.67 9.11
CA LEU A 157 0.81 0.78 9.11
C LEU A 157 0.05 1.47 7.97
N SER A 158 0.08 0.90 6.77
CA SER A 158 -0.68 1.39 5.61
C SER A 158 -2.18 1.39 5.89
N THR A 159 -2.71 0.34 6.50
CA THR A 159 -4.12 0.22 6.90
C THR A 159 -4.51 1.28 7.94
N ILE A 160 -3.70 1.45 8.99
CA ILE A 160 -3.93 2.48 10.03
C ILE A 160 -3.95 3.87 9.42
N VAL A 161 -2.99 4.18 8.54
CA VAL A 161 -2.94 5.46 7.81
C VAL A 161 -4.18 5.64 6.94
N GLY A 162 -4.60 4.60 6.21
CA GLY A 162 -5.80 4.63 5.39
C GLY A 162 -7.07 4.92 6.21
N ILE A 163 -7.27 4.25 7.34
CA ILE A 163 -8.38 4.48 8.28
C ILE A 163 -8.35 5.91 8.81
N TYR A 164 -7.19 6.38 9.25
CA TYR A 164 -7.02 7.76 9.75
C TYR A 164 -7.38 8.79 8.69
N LEU A 165 -6.92 8.60 7.44
CA LEU A 165 -7.23 9.49 6.34
C LEU A 165 -8.73 9.49 6.01
N LEU A 166 -9.37 8.33 5.97
CA LEU A 166 -10.82 8.22 5.77
C LEU A 166 -11.58 8.96 6.85
N TRP A 167 -11.27 8.73 8.12
CA TRP A 167 -11.87 9.44 9.23
C TRP A 167 -11.74 10.96 9.10
N LYS A 168 -10.54 11.45 8.70
CA LYS A 168 -10.25 12.87 8.52
C LYS A 168 -10.98 13.47 7.32
N VAL A 169 -11.04 12.73 6.22
CA VAL A 169 -11.67 13.16 4.96
C VAL A 169 -13.18 13.21 5.07
N LEU A 170 -13.81 12.18 5.67
CA LEU A 170 -15.26 12.09 5.82
C LEU A 170 -15.86 13.15 6.75
N ARG A 171 -15.04 13.81 7.56
CA ARG A 171 -15.46 14.95 8.41
C ARG A 171 -15.47 16.29 7.68
N LYS A 172 -15.04 16.36 6.43
CA LYS A 172 -15.04 17.58 5.62
C LYS A 172 -16.37 17.72 4.89
N SER A 173 -17.00 18.89 5.01
CA SER A 173 -18.30 19.18 4.35
C SER A 173 -18.19 19.35 2.81
N ASN A 174 -16.99 19.59 2.30
CA ASN A 174 -16.72 19.82 0.87
C ASN A 174 -16.15 18.58 0.15
N VAL A 175 -16.35 17.40 0.71
CA VAL A 175 -15.91 16.12 0.11
C VAL A 175 -17.12 15.29 -0.29
N ASN A 176 -17.04 14.71 -1.48
CA ASN A 176 -18.01 13.72 -1.93
C ASN A 176 -17.82 12.40 -1.18
N SER A 177 -18.80 11.99 -0.38
CA SER A 177 -18.77 10.78 0.45
C SER A 177 -19.43 9.57 -0.24
N SER A 178 -19.33 9.46 -1.56
CA SER A 178 -19.93 8.36 -2.33
C SER A 178 -19.29 7.00 -1.97
N GLY A 179 -20.15 5.98 -1.73
CA GLY A 179 -19.70 4.60 -1.53
C GLY A 179 -18.92 4.04 -2.71
N ASN A 180 -19.22 4.47 -3.94
CA ASN A 180 -18.47 4.06 -5.13
C ASN A 180 -17.04 4.60 -5.12
N LEU A 181 -16.79 5.80 -4.58
CA LEU A 181 -15.43 6.33 -4.40
C LEU A 181 -14.66 5.54 -3.35
N LEU A 182 -15.33 5.14 -2.26
CA LEU A 182 -14.72 4.33 -1.22
C LEU A 182 -14.34 2.95 -1.76
N VAL A 183 -15.30 2.18 -2.25
CA VAL A 183 -15.07 0.81 -2.74
C VAL A 183 -14.14 0.82 -3.95
N GLY A 184 -14.37 1.71 -4.91
CA GLY A 184 -13.52 1.82 -6.10
C GLY A 184 -12.09 2.23 -5.77
N GLY A 185 -11.90 3.12 -4.78
CA GLY A 185 -10.57 3.47 -4.28
C GLY A 185 -9.87 2.30 -3.59
N MET A 186 -10.60 1.53 -2.75
CA MET A 186 -10.04 0.34 -2.11
C MET A 186 -9.61 -0.72 -3.12
N LEU A 187 -10.45 -1.02 -4.13
CA LEU A 187 -10.10 -1.95 -5.19
C LEU A 187 -8.89 -1.46 -6.00
N ALA A 188 -8.85 -0.17 -6.34
CA ALA A 188 -7.73 0.42 -7.05
C ALA A 188 -6.43 0.35 -6.22
N GLY A 189 -6.50 0.62 -4.92
CA GLY A 189 -5.36 0.51 -4.01
C GLY A 189 -4.83 -0.92 -3.89
N TRP A 190 -5.72 -1.89 -3.76
CA TRP A 190 -5.35 -3.32 -3.77
C TRP A 190 -4.72 -3.71 -5.11
N GLY A 191 -5.30 -3.29 -6.25
CA GLY A 191 -4.71 -3.53 -7.55
C GLY A 191 -3.30 -2.94 -7.70
N VAL A 192 -3.07 -1.72 -7.18
CA VAL A 192 -1.73 -1.10 -7.15
C VAL A 192 -0.76 -1.94 -6.31
N PHE A 193 -1.17 -2.41 -5.13
CA PHE A 193 -0.35 -3.30 -4.31
C PHE A 193 0.07 -4.54 -5.11
N ASN A 194 -0.89 -5.28 -5.69
CA ASN A 194 -0.62 -6.49 -6.46
C ASN A 194 0.32 -6.26 -7.64
N LEU A 195 0.17 -5.11 -8.33
CA LEU A 195 1.06 -4.80 -9.47
C LEU A 195 2.47 -4.45 -9.01
N VAL A 196 2.61 -3.63 -7.97
CA VAL A 196 3.94 -3.24 -7.46
C VAL A 196 4.67 -4.46 -6.92
N GLU A 197 3.98 -5.23 -6.08
CA GLU A 197 4.53 -6.45 -5.49
C GLU A 197 4.85 -7.48 -6.56
N GLY A 198 3.90 -7.82 -7.43
CA GLY A 198 4.07 -8.81 -8.48
C GLY A 198 5.14 -8.43 -9.51
N ILE A 199 5.25 -7.16 -9.91
CA ILE A 199 6.30 -6.73 -10.85
C ILE A 199 7.67 -6.75 -10.16
N ILE A 200 7.77 -6.19 -8.96
CA ILE A 200 9.07 -6.03 -8.30
C ILE A 200 9.53 -7.37 -7.71
N ASN A 201 8.73 -8.00 -6.85
CA ASN A 201 9.17 -9.16 -6.09
C ASN A 201 9.09 -10.47 -6.87
N HIS A 202 8.07 -10.65 -7.74
CA HIS A 202 7.94 -11.91 -8.50
C HIS A 202 8.69 -11.88 -9.82
N GLN A 203 8.72 -10.73 -10.55
CA GLN A 203 9.27 -10.71 -11.91
C GLN A 203 10.68 -10.12 -12.00
N ILE A 204 10.97 -9.00 -11.30
CA ILE A 204 12.26 -8.34 -11.42
C ILE A 204 13.29 -8.94 -10.45
N LEU A 205 12.90 -9.06 -9.19
CA LEU A 205 13.81 -9.49 -8.12
C LEU A 205 13.78 -10.99 -7.87
N GLU A 206 12.73 -11.67 -8.34
CA GLU A 206 12.51 -13.09 -8.14
C GLU A 206 12.74 -13.52 -6.68
N MET A 207 12.16 -12.73 -5.74
CA MET A 207 12.28 -12.97 -4.30
C MET A 207 11.53 -14.25 -3.91
N HIS A 208 10.35 -14.41 -4.49
CA HIS A 208 9.46 -15.54 -4.38
C HIS A 208 8.52 -15.62 -5.58
N ASN A 209 7.82 -16.72 -5.74
CA ASN A 209 6.74 -16.87 -6.71
C ASN A 209 5.41 -16.96 -5.96
N VAL A 210 4.30 -16.61 -6.60
CA VAL A 210 2.97 -16.70 -5.99
C VAL A 210 2.67 -18.09 -5.45
N ARG A 211 3.18 -19.14 -6.13
CA ARG A 211 3.04 -20.54 -5.68
C ARG A 211 4.30 -21.33 -5.95
N GLU A 212 5.12 -21.53 -4.92
CA GLU A 212 6.43 -22.18 -5.03
C GLU A 212 6.35 -23.67 -5.42
N ILE A 213 5.34 -24.39 -4.98
CA ILE A 213 5.18 -25.84 -5.22
C ILE A 213 4.65 -26.10 -6.65
N SER A 214 4.24 -25.07 -7.40
CA SER A 214 3.70 -25.26 -8.74
C SER A 214 4.76 -25.65 -9.75
N THR A 215 4.42 -26.57 -10.66
CA THR A 215 5.24 -26.90 -11.85
C THR A 215 5.28 -25.75 -12.85
N ASN A 216 4.25 -24.89 -12.86
CA ASN A 216 4.18 -23.70 -13.71
C ASN A 216 4.04 -22.43 -12.84
N LYS A 217 5.15 -21.99 -12.28
CA LYS A 217 5.22 -20.82 -11.38
C LYS A 217 4.84 -19.53 -12.10
N GLU A 218 5.28 -19.37 -13.35
CA GLU A 218 5.01 -18.20 -14.19
C GLU A 218 3.52 -17.96 -14.40
N LEU A 219 2.72 -19.02 -14.59
CA LEU A 219 1.28 -18.89 -14.74
C LEU A 219 0.64 -18.24 -13.51
N TRP A 220 1.10 -18.59 -12.32
CA TRP A 220 0.61 -18.00 -11.07
C TRP A 220 1.06 -16.55 -10.92
N ASN A 221 2.32 -16.24 -11.26
CA ASN A 221 2.86 -14.88 -11.24
C ASN A 221 2.08 -13.96 -12.19
N TYR A 222 1.83 -14.39 -13.42
CA TYR A 222 0.99 -13.64 -14.37
C TYR A 222 -0.47 -13.56 -13.94
N GLY A 223 -1.02 -14.62 -13.33
CA GLY A 223 -2.38 -14.63 -12.76
C GLY A 223 -2.55 -13.59 -11.67
N PHE A 224 -1.53 -13.41 -10.83
CA PHE A 224 -1.51 -12.39 -9.78
C PHE A 224 -1.49 -10.96 -10.35
N LEU A 225 -0.69 -10.73 -11.38
CA LEU A 225 -0.67 -9.44 -12.10
C LEU A 225 -2.01 -9.17 -12.80
N LEU A 226 -2.58 -10.17 -13.47
CA LEU A 226 -3.90 -10.06 -14.10
C LEU A 226 -4.98 -9.72 -13.06
N PHE A 227 -4.95 -10.37 -11.90
CA PHE A 227 -5.87 -10.04 -10.80
C PHE A 227 -5.72 -8.58 -10.36
N GLY A 228 -4.47 -8.07 -10.22
CA GLY A 228 -4.20 -6.65 -9.94
C GLY A 228 -4.79 -5.71 -10.99
N ILE A 229 -4.65 -6.03 -12.29
CA ILE A 229 -5.24 -5.26 -13.40
C ILE A 229 -6.77 -5.27 -13.32
N LEU A 230 -7.39 -6.43 -13.05
CA LEU A 230 -8.84 -6.52 -12.90
C LEU A 230 -9.36 -5.69 -11.74
N LEU A 231 -8.67 -5.69 -10.60
CA LEU A 231 -9.01 -4.82 -9.46
C LEU A 231 -8.96 -3.33 -9.82
N LEU A 232 -7.93 -2.89 -10.57
CA LEU A 232 -7.85 -1.53 -11.07
C LEU A 232 -9.00 -1.22 -12.03
N LEU A 233 -9.31 -2.12 -12.96
CA LEU A 233 -10.40 -1.95 -13.91
C LEU A 233 -11.76 -1.83 -13.20
N PHE A 234 -12.07 -2.72 -12.26
CA PHE A 234 -13.31 -2.66 -11.49
C PHE A 234 -13.38 -1.41 -10.61
N GLY A 235 -12.27 -1.05 -9.97
CA GLY A 235 -12.16 0.20 -9.22
C GLY A 235 -12.45 1.42 -10.09
N TRP A 236 -11.85 1.49 -11.29
CA TRP A 236 -12.11 2.55 -12.25
C TRP A 236 -13.57 2.57 -12.73
N LEU A 237 -14.16 1.41 -13.06
CA LEU A 237 -15.55 1.33 -13.50
C LEU A 237 -16.53 1.89 -12.46
N LEU A 238 -16.28 1.67 -11.17
CA LEU A 238 -17.09 2.21 -10.09
C LEU A 238 -16.99 3.74 -9.97
N VAL A 239 -15.78 4.30 -10.18
CA VAL A 239 -15.56 5.73 -9.92
C VAL A 239 -15.66 6.62 -11.16
N ARG A 240 -15.60 6.07 -12.38
CA ARG A 240 -15.53 6.83 -13.64
C ARG A 240 -16.67 7.85 -13.80
N LYS A 241 -17.88 7.54 -13.30
CA LYS A 241 -19.04 8.44 -13.38
C LYS A 241 -18.98 9.58 -12.34
N THR A 242 -18.17 9.43 -11.31
CA THR A 242 -18.08 10.37 -10.20
C THR A 242 -16.99 11.43 -10.41
N PHE A 243 -16.05 11.18 -11.32
CA PHE A 243 -15.02 12.16 -11.67
C PHE A 243 -15.50 13.08 -12.81
N PRO A 244 -15.49 14.41 -12.62
CA PRO A 244 -16.02 15.37 -13.61
C PRO A 244 -15.27 15.38 -14.95
N ILE A 245 -14.02 14.91 -14.99
CA ILE A 245 -13.22 14.81 -16.21
C ILE A 245 -13.89 13.90 -17.26
N PHE A 246 -14.55 12.82 -16.82
CA PHE A 246 -15.24 11.88 -17.71
C PHE A 246 -16.63 12.33 -18.13
N LYS A 247 -17.27 13.24 -17.37
CA LYS A 247 -18.58 13.79 -17.69
C LYS A 247 -18.52 14.71 -18.92
N LYS A 248 -17.38 15.36 -19.15
CA LYS A 248 -17.16 16.25 -20.32
C LYS A 248 -17.08 15.49 -21.65
N TRP A 249 -16.58 14.24 -21.64
CA TRP A 249 -16.50 13.39 -22.83
C TRP A 249 -17.84 12.81 -23.27
N GLN A 250 -18.80 12.63 -22.34
CA GLN A 250 -20.14 12.13 -22.66
C GLN A 250 -21.10 13.22 -23.21
N LEU A 251 -20.75 14.49 -23.07
CA LEU A 251 -21.56 15.63 -23.58
C LEU A 251 -21.08 16.12 -24.97
N VAL A 252 -19.97 15.60 -25.47
CA VAL A 252 -19.34 15.99 -26.76
C VAL A 252 -19.52 14.91 -27.84
N ASN A 253 -20.00 13.73 -27.46
CA ASN A 253 -20.39 12.62 -28.36
C ASN A 253 -21.87 12.29 -28.17
#